data_d6c60b16dd8662392238bfd0336e682b
#
_entry.id   d6c60b16dd8662392238bfd0336e682b
#
_cell.length_a   1.000
_cell.length_b   1.000
_cell.length_c   1.000
_cell.angle_alpha   90.00
_cell.angle_beta   90.00
_cell.angle_gamma   90.00
#
_symmetry.space_group_name_H-M   'P 1'
#
loop_
_entity.id
_entity.type
_entity.pdbx_description
1 polymer ?
#
loop_
_entity_poly.entity_id
_entity_poly.type
_entity_poly.pdbx_seq_one_letter_code
_entity_poly.pdbx_strand_id
1 'polypeptide(L)'
;MNTFAQSGVAAWQLLVSGDPVLLAIVGRSLAVSASACVLACGLGLLLGAWLGVARFRGRAGLLTLLNTLLALPSVVVGLVVYLLLSRSGPLGFLGWLFSFKAMVLAQTVLVLPVVTALTRQAIEDAERAHGEQLRSLGAGPLMRALLLVWDERYALLTVLIAAFGRAVSEVGAVMVVGGNIDGFTRVMTTAIALETSKGDLPLALALGIVLLGVVLVLNLAIAAVRGWRERVDGGGGEGGGMAAWWRPEARP
;
A
#
# COMPACT_ATOMS: atom_id res chain seq x y z
N MET A 1 7.09 34.59 20.83
CA MET A 1 7.28 34.07 19.44
C MET A 1 6.71 32.66 19.40
N ASN A 2 5.93 32.35 18.39
CA ASN A 2 5.16 31.11 18.39
C ASN A 2 6.11 29.89 18.23
N THR A 3 6.11 28.99 19.19
CA THR A 3 6.88 27.72 19.20
C THR A 3 6.79 26.98 17.86
N PHE A 4 5.64 27.04 17.21
CA PHE A 4 5.40 26.46 15.89
C PHE A 4 6.30 27.04 14.79
N ALA A 5 6.43 28.38 14.72
CA ALA A 5 7.28 29.01 13.72
C ALA A 5 8.77 28.70 13.90
N GLN A 6 9.23 28.67 15.17
CA GLN A 6 10.62 28.29 15.50
C GLN A 6 10.91 26.83 15.14
N SER A 7 9.99 25.93 15.49
CA SER A 7 10.10 24.51 15.13
C SER A 7 10.08 24.28 13.62
N GLY A 8 9.28 25.08 12.88
CA GLY A 8 9.23 25.00 11.42
C GLY A 8 10.54 25.43 10.75
N VAL A 9 11.16 26.53 11.23
CA VAL A 9 12.47 26.98 10.72
C VAL A 9 13.56 25.95 11.01
N ALA A 10 13.59 25.40 12.24
CA ALA A 10 14.56 24.38 12.60
C ALA A 10 14.35 23.08 11.81
N ALA A 11 13.09 22.65 11.57
CA ALA A 11 12.77 21.52 10.72
C ALA A 11 13.26 21.73 9.27
N TRP A 12 13.09 22.93 8.73
CA TRP A 12 13.58 23.28 7.41
C TRP A 12 15.12 23.23 7.34
N GLN A 13 15.80 23.71 8.37
CA GLN A 13 17.26 23.61 8.46
C GLN A 13 17.74 22.14 8.48
N LEU A 14 17.09 21.26 9.23
CA LEU A 14 17.40 19.83 9.26
C LEU A 14 17.22 19.17 7.88
N LEU A 15 16.19 19.57 7.14
CA LEU A 15 15.94 19.07 5.78
C LEU A 15 17.02 19.54 4.80
N VAL A 16 17.37 20.83 4.83
CA VAL A 16 18.34 21.43 3.90
C VAL A 16 19.77 20.98 4.20
N SER A 17 20.11 20.82 5.48
CA SER A 17 21.44 20.36 5.90
C SER A 17 21.69 18.87 5.60
N GLY A 18 20.64 18.10 5.29
CA GLY A 18 20.76 16.66 5.07
C GLY A 18 21.20 15.91 6.34
N ASP A 19 20.59 16.23 7.48
CA ASP A 19 20.94 15.65 8.77
C ASP A 19 21.06 14.11 8.67
N PRO A 20 22.20 13.51 9.08
CA PRO A 20 22.44 12.07 8.95
C PRO A 20 21.44 11.20 9.72
N VAL A 21 20.95 11.69 10.87
CA VAL A 21 19.96 10.96 11.69
C VAL A 21 18.62 10.93 10.97
N LEU A 22 18.18 12.07 10.43
CA LEU A 22 16.96 12.18 9.64
C LEU A 22 17.04 11.26 8.40
N LEU A 23 18.13 11.33 7.63
CA LEU A 23 18.31 10.50 6.44
C LEU A 23 18.32 8.99 6.76
N ALA A 24 18.95 8.59 7.85
CA ALA A 24 18.98 7.19 8.29
C ALA A 24 17.58 6.68 8.67
N ILE A 25 16.75 7.50 9.34
CA ILE A 25 15.37 7.17 9.70
C ILE A 25 14.51 7.04 8.44
N VAL A 26 14.62 8.00 7.51
CA VAL A 26 13.91 7.99 6.22
C VAL A 26 14.28 6.76 5.41
N GLY A 27 15.57 6.51 5.22
CA GLY A 27 16.07 5.35 4.46
C GLY A 27 15.57 4.03 5.02
N ARG A 28 15.60 3.88 6.35
CA ARG A 28 15.10 2.66 7.04
C ARG A 28 13.59 2.50 6.87
N SER A 29 12.84 3.59 7.00
CA SER A 29 11.39 3.57 6.80
C SER A 29 11.02 3.11 5.39
N LEU A 30 11.66 3.69 4.38
CA LEU A 30 11.43 3.31 2.98
C LEU A 30 11.87 1.85 2.71
N ALA A 31 12.99 1.41 3.26
CA ALA A 31 13.48 0.05 3.09
C ALA A 31 12.55 -1.00 3.71
N VAL A 32 12.05 -0.77 4.94
CA VAL A 32 11.06 -1.66 5.58
C VAL A 32 9.79 -1.74 4.75
N SER A 33 9.23 -0.57 4.37
CA SER A 33 7.98 -0.50 3.62
C SER A 33 8.11 -1.08 2.21
N ALA A 34 9.23 -0.85 1.52
CA ALA A 34 9.49 -1.43 0.20
C ALA A 34 9.61 -2.96 0.29
N SER A 35 10.37 -3.48 1.26
CA SER A 35 10.52 -4.93 1.46
C SER A 35 9.19 -5.60 1.77
N ALA A 36 8.39 -5.03 2.66
CA ALA A 36 7.06 -5.53 3.00
C ALA A 36 6.11 -5.47 1.79
N CYS A 37 6.17 -4.38 1.03
CA CYS A 37 5.35 -4.21 -0.17
C CYS A 37 5.71 -5.24 -1.24
N VAL A 38 6.99 -5.51 -1.50
CA VAL A 38 7.42 -6.54 -2.46
C VAL A 38 6.86 -7.91 -2.08
N LEU A 39 6.95 -8.30 -0.80
CA LEU A 39 6.42 -9.58 -0.32
C LEU A 39 4.88 -9.62 -0.41
N ALA A 40 4.22 -8.57 0.08
CA ALA A 40 2.75 -8.49 0.07
C ALA A 40 2.19 -8.44 -1.35
N CYS A 41 2.86 -7.74 -2.28
CA CYS A 41 2.44 -7.65 -3.67
C CYS A 41 2.68 -8.96 -4.41
N GLY A 42 3.83 -9.62 -4.22
CA GLY A 42 4.10 -10.91 -4.81
C GLY A 42 3.02 -11.96 -4.47
N LEU A 43 2.68 -12.07 -3.19
CA LEU A 43 1.64 -13.00 -2.74
C LEU A 43 0.22 -12.48 -3.02
N GLY A 44 -0.03 -11.20 -2.78
CA GLY A 44 -1.35 -10.59 -2.89
C GLY A 44 -1.87 -10.49 -4.32
N LEU A 45 -1.00 -10.23 -5.30
CA LEU A 45 -1.37 -10.25 -6.73
C LEU A 45 -1.78 -11.66 -7.15
N LEU A 46 -1.02 -12.68 -6.78
CA LEU A 46 -1.34 -14.07 -7.11
C LEU A 46 -2.67 -14.51 -6.48
N LEU A 47 -2.85 -14.26 -5.18
CA LEU A 47 -4.08 -14.60 -4.46
C LEU A 47 -5.27 -13.80 -4.99
N GLY A 48 -5.10 -12.52 -5.24
CA GLY A 48 -6.15 -11.63 -5.75
C GLY A 48 -6.58 -12.01 -7.16
N ALA A 49 -5.64 -12.28 -8.06
CA ALA A 49 -5.93 -12.73 -9.42
C ALA A 49 -6.67 -14.07 -9.44
N TRP A 50 -6.22 -15.02 -8.64
CA TRP A 50 -6.90 -16.31 -8.50
C TRP A 50 -8.33 -16.12 -7.96
N LEU A 51 -8.53 -15.34 -6.90
CA LEU A 51 -9.84 -15.07 -6.31
C LEU A 51 -10.77 -14.30 -7.26
N GLY A 52 -10.24 -13.49 -8.16
CA GLY A 52 -11.01 -12.75 -9.16
C GLY A 52 -11.70 -13.67 -10.16
N VAL A 53 -11.00 -14.71 -10.61
CA VAL A 53 -11.49 -15.65 -11.64
C VAL A 53 -12.13 -16.90 -11.02
N ALA A 54 -11.63 -17.42 -9.88
CA ALA A 54 -12.05 -18.68 -9.30
C ALA A 54 -13.47 -18.63 -8.75
N ARG A 55 -14.24 -19.69 -9.03
CA ARG A 55 -15.59 -19.93 -8.51
C ARG A 55 -15.58 -21.29 -7.78
N PHE A 56 -15.73 -21.26 -6.45
CA PHE A 56 -15.69 -22.49 -5.62
C PHE A 56 -16.63 -22.35 -4.41
N ARG A 57 -16.98 -23.51 -3.81
CA ARG A 57 -17.76 -23.54 -2.56
C ARG A 57 -16.92 -22.94 -1.44
N GLY A 58 -17.50 -21.99 -0.67
CA GLY A 58 -16.80 -21.28 0.43
C GLY A 58 -16.14 -19.98 0.02
N ARG A 59 -16.16 -19.58 -1.26
CA ARG A 59 -15.62 -18.30 -1.72
C ARG A 59 -16.18 -17.10 -0.94
N ALA A 60 -17.48 -17.10 -0.63
CA ALA A 60 -18.11 -16.03 0.14
C ALA A 60 -17.50 -15.89 1.54
N GLY A 61 -17.29 -17.02 2.25
CA GLY A 61 -16.63 -17.01 3.56
C GLY A 61 -15.21 -16.47 3.51
N LEU A 62 -14.42 -16.87 2.48
CA LEU A 62 -13.07 -16.37 2.30
C LEU A 62 -13.04 -14.86 2.00
N LEU A 63 -13.99 -14.36 1.21
CA LEU A 63 -14.12 -12.92 0.95
C LEU A 63 -14.54 -12.15 2.20
N THR A 64 -15.43 -12.71 3.03
CA THR A 64 -15.79 -12.12 4.32
C THR A 64 -14.58 -12.05 5.25
N LEU A 65 -13.78 -13.13 5.32
CA LEU A 65 -12.52 -13.13 6.06
C LEU A 65 -11.55 -12.05 5.55
N LEU A 66 -11.34 -11.97 4.24
CA LEU A 66 -10.49 -10.97 3.62
C LEU A 66 -10.93 -9.54 3.97
N ASN A 67 -12.24 -9.27 3.88
CA ASN A 67 -12.80 -7.97 4.26
C ASN A 67 -12.64 -7.67 5.76
N THR A 68 -12.76 -8.68 6.61
CA THR A 68 -12.48 -8.55 8.05
C THR A 68 -11.03 -8.19 8.31
N LEU A 69 -10.10 -8.82 7.58
CA LEU A 69 -8.66 -8.53 7.68
C LEU A 69 -8.31 -7.08 7.25
N LEU A 70 -9.08 -6.47 6.34
CA LEU A 70 -8.91 -5.07 5.97
C LEU A 70 -9.24 -4.10 7.12
N ALA A 71 -10.16 -4.48 7.99
CA ALA A 71 -10.62 -3.67 9.12
C ALA A 71 -9.80 -3.91 10.42
N LEU A 72 -8.82 -4.82 10.40
CA LEU A 72 -8.03 -5.11 11.59
C LEU A 72 -7.21 -3.91 12.06
N PRO A 73 -7.29 -3.56 13.36
CA PRO A 73 -6.41 -2.55 13.93
C PRO A 73 -4.93 -2.99 13.84
N SER A 74 -4.09 -2.12 13.32
CA SER A 74 -2.68 -2.44 13.09
C SER A 74 -1.93 -2.80 14.37
N VAL A 75 -2.28 -2.17 15.49
CA VAL A 75 -1.71 -2.49 16.81
C VAL A 75 -2.02 -3.94 17.22
N VAL A 76 -3.23 -4.44 16.91
CA VAL A 76 -3.61 -5.83 17.19
C VAL A 76 -2.79 -6.80 16.37
N VAL A 77 -2.59 -6.51 15.08
CA VAL A 77 -1.71 -7.30 14.22
C VAL A 77 -0.27 -7.28 14.74
N GLY A 78 0.23 -6.10 15.14
CA GLY A 78 1.53 -5.96 15.77
C GLY A 78 1.66 -6.82 17.03
N LEU A 79 0.65 -6.82 17.90
CA LEU A 79 0.62 -7.64 19.11
C LEU A 79 0.63 -9.15 18.80
N VAL A 80 -0.16 -9.59 17.82
CA VAL A 80 -0.16 -11.00 17.40
C VAL A 80 1.21 -11.41 16.87
N VAL A 81 1.81 -10.62 15.98
CA VAL A 81 3.15 -10.89 15.45
C VAL A 81 4.21 -10.86 16.56
N TYR A 82 4.10 -9.92 17.50
CA TYR A 82 4.96 -9.86 18.69
C TYR A 82 4.89 -11.16 19.49
N LEU A 83 3.68 -11.63 19.82
CA LEU A 83 3.47 -12.87 20.58
C LEU A 83 4.01 -14.09 19.83
N LEU A 84 3.84 -14.16 18.50
CA LEU A 84 4.39 -15.23 17.68
C LEU A 84 5.93 -15.26 17.67
N LEU A 85 6.57 -14.07 17.64
CA LEU A 85 8.02 -13.93 17.57
C LEU A 85 8.69 -13.85 18.95
N SER A 86 7.94 -13.74 20.05
CA SER A 86 8.46 -13.69 21.41
C SER A 86 9.19 -15.00 21.77
N ARG A 87 10.09 -14.96 22.75
CA ARG A 87 10.85 -16.16 23.17
C ARG A 87 9.97 -17.33 23.57
N SER A 88 8.80 -17.07 24.12
CA SER A 88 7.79 -18.08 24.48
C SER A 88 6.83 -18.42 23.34
N GLY A 89 6.90 -17.72 22.21
CA GLY A 89 6.04 -17.92 21.07
C GLY A 89 6.53 -19.01 20.13
N PRO A 90 5.66 -19.51 19.23
CA PRO A 90 5.98 -20.62 18.32
C PRO A 90 7.09 -20.30 17.31
N LEU A 91 7.33 -19.03 16.99
CA LEU A 91 8.39 -18.56 16.09
C LEU A 91 9.55 -17.88 16.84
N GLY A 92 9.61 -18.02 18.17
CA GLY A 92 10.65 -17.41 19.02
C GLY A 92 12.06 -17.89 18.67
N PHE A 93 12.20 -19.10 18.14
CA PHE A 93 13.48 -19.66 17.68
C PHE A 93 14.15 -18.86 16.56
N LEU A 94 13.38 -18.04 15.81
CA LEU A 94 13.92 -17.18 14.76
C LEU A 94 14.72 -15.98 15.31
N GLY A 95 14.48 -15.56 16.55
CA GLY A 95 15.14 -14.41 17.16
C GLY A 95 14.91 -13.07 16.42
N TRP A 96 13.77 -12.93 15.72
CA TRP A 96 13.51 -11.76 14.86
C TRP A 96 12.89 -10.57 15.61
N LEU A 97 12.36 -10.77 16.80
CA LEU A 97 11.70 -9.68 17.53
C LEU A 97 12.65 -8.48 17.69
N PHE A 98 12.10 -7.28 17.59
CA PHE A 98 12.85 -6.01 17.61
C PHE A 98 13.92 -5.89 16.52
N SER A 99 13.64 -6.43 15.34
CA SER A 99 14.52 -6.33 14.18
C SER A 99 13.80 -5.82 12.94
N PHE A 100 14.58 -5.48 11.92
CA PHE A 100 14.09 -5.14 10.58
C PHE A 100 13.13 -6.22 10.02
N LYS A 101 13.48 -7.51 10.22
CA LYS A 101 12.68 -8.65 9.73
C LYS A 101 11.29 -8.71 10.39
N ALA A 102 11.19 -8.43 11.68
CA ALA A 102 9.91 -8.39 12.39
C ALA A 102 9.01 -7.26 11.85
N MET A 103 9.58 -6.08 11.62
CA MET A 103 8.84 -4.95 11.04
C MET A 103 8.34 -5.27 9.63
N VAL A 104 9.18 -5.86 8.77
CA VAL A 104 8.80 -6.30 7.43
C VAL A 104 7.67 -7.33 7.49
N LEU A 105 7.77 -8.33 8.37
CA LEU A 105 6.73 -9.35 8.55
C LEU A 105 5.39 -8.73 8.96
N ALA A 106 5.39 -7.87 9.97
CA ALA A 106 4.16 -7.23 10.45
C ALA A 106 3.50 -6.35 9.39
N GLN A 107 4.29 -5.56 8.66
CA GLN A 107 3.78 -4.76 7.54
C GLN A 107 3.28 -5.63 6.39
N THR A 108 3.96 -6.74 6.08
CA THR A 108 3.50 -7.69 5.05
C THR A 108 2.13 -8.26 5.40
N VAL A 109 1.91 -8.66 6.66
CA VAL A 109 0.61 -9.18 7.12
C VAL A 109 -0.50 -8.13 6.99
N LEU A 110 -0.20 -6.86 7.23
CA LEU A 110 -1.17 -5.75 7.09
C LEU A 110 -1.47 -5.38 5.64
N VAL A 111 -0.46 -5.39 4.79
CA VAL A 111 -0.58 -4.93 3.39
C VAL A 111 -1.14 -6.03 2.48
N LEU A 112 -0.85 -7.29 2.78
CA LEU A 112 -1.29 -8.44 1.98
C LEU A 112 -2.81 -8.49 1.72
N PRO A 113 -3.70 -8.34 2.74
CA PRO A 113 -5.14 -8.32 2.49
C PRO A 113 -5.57 -7.16 1.57
N VAL A 114 -4.93 -6.01 1.71
CA VAL A 114 -5.23 -4.81 0.89
C VAL A 114 -4.90 -5.08 -0.58
N VAL A 115 -3.69 -5.56 -0.85
CA VAL A 115 -3.29 -5.91 -2.23
C VAL A 115 -4.19 -7.00 -2.80
N THR A 116 -4.45 -8.06 -2.02
CA THR A 116 -5.32 -9.17 -2.43
C THR A 116 -6.73 -8.69 -2.78
N ALA A 117 -7.33 -7.85 -1.95
CA ALA A 117 -8.70 -7.36 -2.16
C ALA A 117 -8.81 -6.45 -3.38
N LEU A 118 -7.88 -5.50 -3.53
CA LEU A 118 -7.89 -4.57 -4.66
C LEU A 118 -7.56 -5.27 -5.98
N THR A 119 -6.60 -6.19 -5.98
CA THR A 119 -6.29 -7.02 -7.16
C THR A 119 -7.48 -7.88 -7.55
N ARG A 120 -8.11 -8.55 -6.55
CA ARG A 120 -9.32 -9.34 -6.81
C ARG A 120 -10.41 -8.49 -7.46
N GLN A 121 -10.65 -7.28 -6.96
CA GLN A 121 -11.67 -6.40 -7.52
C GLN A 121 -11.37 -6.03 -8.97
N ALA A 122 -10.15 -5.60 -9.27
CA ALA A 122 -9.73 -5.25 -10.64
C ALA A 122 -9.90 -6.44 -11.60
N ILE A 123 -9.44 -7.62 -11.20
CA ILE A 123 -9.54 -8.84 -12.04
C ILE A 123 -10.99 -9.33 -12.15
N GLU A 124 -11.82 -9.19 -11.12
CA GLU A 124 -13.24 -9.57 -11.19
C GLU A 124 -14.03 -8.66 -12.14
N ASP A 125 -13.72 -7.38 -12.16
CA ASP A 125 -14.34 -6.42 -13.08
C ASP A 125 -13.93 -6.72 -14.54
N ALA A 126 -12.65 -7.00 -14.78
CA ALA A 126 -12.13 -7.42 -16.07
C ALA A 126 -12.71 -8.79 -16.53
N GLU A 127 -12.86 -9.76 -15.64
CA GLU A 127 -13.49 -11.05 -15.92
C GLU A 127 -14.98 -10.89 -16.27
N ARG A 128 -15.68 -9.91 -15.69
CA ARG A 128 -17.06 -9.59 -16.09
C ARG A 128 -17.13 -9.01 -17.50
N ALA A 129 -16.15 -8.19 -17.89
CA ALA A 129 -16.10 -7.55 -19.20
C ALA A 129 -15.66 -8.52 -20.32
N HIS A 130 -14.63 -9.32 -20.07
CA HIS A 130 -13.95 -10.11 -21.13
C HIS A 130 -13.98 -11.63 -20.89
N GLY A 131 -14.49 -12.10 -19.75
CA GLY A 131 -14.42 -13.50 -19.37
C GLY A 131 -15.17 -14.45 -20.30
N GLU A 132 -16.29 -14.04 -20.91
CA GLU A 132 -17.02 -14.87 -21.86
C GLU A 132 -16.25 -15.05 -23.16
N GLN A 133 -15.61 -13.99 -23.66
CA GLN A 133 -14.76 -14.07 -24.85
C GLN A 133 -13.59 -15.01 -24.63
N LEU A 134 -12.90 -14.88 -23.48
CA LEU A 134 -11.78 -15.74 -23.14
C LEU A 134 -12.18 -17.21 -22.96
N ARG A 135 -13.40 -17.48 -22.47
CA ARG A 135 -13.94 -18.86 -22.36
C ARG A 135 -14.26 -19.43 -23.73
N SER A 136 -14.85 -18.65 -24.64
CA SER A 136 -15.16 -19.09 -26.00
C SER A 136 -13.90 -19.44 -26.80
N LEU A 137 -12.76 -18.81 -26.47
CA LEU A 137 -11.44 -19.12 -27.01
C LEU A 137 -10.77 -20.31 -26.30
N GLY A 138 -11.46 -20.98 -25.37
CA GLY A 138 -10.96 -22.16 -24.66
C GLY A 138 -9.99 -21.87 -23.51
N ALA A 139 -9.84 -20.60 -23.07
CA ALA A 139 -8.93 -20.25 -21.98
C ALA A 139 -9.43 -20.82 -20.64
N GLY A 140 -8.62 -21.67 -20.00
CA GLY A 140 -8.84 -22.18 -18.65
C GLY A 140 -8.69 -21.08 -17.59
N PRO A 141 -9.10 -21.33 -16.33
CA PRO A 141 -9.13 -20.30 -15.29
C PRO A 141 -7.75 -19.67 -14.99
N LEU A 142 -6.68 -20.46 -15.03
CA LEU A 142 -5.32 -19.94 -14.83
C LEU A 142 -4.88 -19.04 -15.97
N MET A 143 -5.15 -19.46 -17.23
CA MET A 143 -4.81 -18.65 -18.41
C MET A 143 -5.58 -17.33 -18.39
N ARG A 144 -6.87 -17.35 -18.04
CA ARG A 144 -7.67 -16.12 -17.89
C ARG A 144 -7.11 -15.20 -16.82
N ALA A 145 -6.76 -15.74 -15.64
CA ALA A 145 -6.14 -14.93 -14.59
C ALA A 145 -4.85 -14.25 -15.07
N LEU A 146 -3.98 -14.96 -15.79
CA LEU A 146 -2.73 -14.40 -16.32
C LEU A 146 -2.99 -13.33 -17.40
N LEU A 147 -3.90 -13.60 -18.32
CA LEU A 147 -4.26 -12.64 -19.39
C LEU A 147 -4.86 -11.36 -18.78
N LEU A 148 -5.79 -11.49 -17.82
CA LEU A 148 -6.42 -10.35 -17.17
C LEU A 148 -5.43 -9.57 -16.28
N VAL A 149 -4.47 -10.22 -15.63
CA VAL A 149 -3.38 -9.53 -14.92
C VAL A 149 -2.53 -8.70 -15.88
N TRP A 150 -2.23 -9.24 -17.06
CA TRP A 150 -1.48 -8.49 -18.07
C TRP A 150 -2.29 -7.32 -18.64
N ASP A 151 -3.57 -7.53 -18.90
CA ASP A 151 -4.47 -6.49 -19.40
C ASP A 151 -4.66 -5.36 -18.38
N GLU A 152 -4.90 -5.69 -17.12
CA GLU A 152 -5.09 -4.76 -16.02
C GLU A 152 -3.78 -4.27 -15.35
N ARG A 153 -2.63 -4.45 -15.98
CA ARG A 153 -1.30 -4.10 -15.40
C ARG A 153 -1.21 -2.66 -14.87
N TYR A 154 -1.88 -1.71 -15.50
CA TYR A 154 -1.86 -0.30 -15.05
C TYR A 154 -2.76 -0.08 -13.82
N ALA A 155 -3.91 -0.74 -13.74
CA ALA A 155 -4.73 -0.74 -12.54
C ALA A 155 -3.98 -1.42 -11.39
N LEU A 156 -3.32 -2.55 -11.66
CA LEU A 156 -2.50 -3.25 -10.67
C LEU A 156 -1.29 -2.43 -10.23
N LEU A 157 -0.64 -1.68 -11.12
CA LEU A 157 0.42 -0.74 -10.74
C LEU A 157 -0.11 0.33 -9.75
N THR A 158 -1.32 0.83 -9.97
CA THR A 158 -1.98 1.73 -9.01
C THR A 158 -2.18 1.08 -7.65
N VAL A 159 -2.58 -0.21 -7.62
CA VAL A 159 -2.70 -0.99 -6.38
C VAL A 159 -1.35 -1.08 -5.65
N LEU A 160 -0.26 -1.35 -6.38
CA LEU A 160 1.08 -1.44 -5.80
C LEU A 160 1.53 -0.11 -5.15
N ILE A 161 1.31 1.01 -5.84
CA ILE A 161 1.67 2.33 -5.33
C ILE A 161 0.83 2.68 -4.09
N ALA A 162 -0.48 2.38 -4.12
CA ALA A 162 -1.37 2.59 -2.98
C ALA A 162 -0.98 1.72 -1.77
N ALA A 163 -0.61 0.46 -2.01
CA ALA A 163 -0.12 -0.46 -1.00
C ALA A 163 1.18 0.04 -0.34
N PHE A 164 2.10 0.59 -1.13
CA PHE A 164 3.32 1.19 -0.60
C PHE A 164 3.03 2.43 0.26
N GLY A 165 2.12 3.32 -0.19
CA GLY A 165 1.67 4.46 0.61
C GLY A 165 1.05 4.04 1.95
N ARG A 166 0.25 2.95 1.95
CA ARG A 166 -0.30 2.35 3.18
C ARG A 166 0.80 1.81 4.10
N ALA A 167 1.81 1.13 3.54
CA ALA A 167 2.94 0.60 4.30
C ALA A 167 3.79 1.71 4.94
N VAL A 168 4.13 2.76 4.20
CA VAL A 168 4.96 3.89 4.69
C VAL A 168 4.27 4.64 5.83
N SER A 169 2.94 4.72 5.82
CA SER A 169 2.14 5.43 6.82
C SER A 169 1.87 4.60 8.09
N GLU A 170 2.32 3.34 8.15
CA GLU A 170 2.04 2.46 9.28
C GLU A 170 2.84 2.84 10.52
N VAL A 171 2.15 2.92 11.66
CA VAL A 171 2.73 3.26 12.96
C VAL A 171 2.63 2.10 13.95
N GLY A 172 1.41 1.60 14.16
CA GLY A 172 1.06 0.74 15.29
C GLY A 172 1.80 -0.58 15.32
N ALA A 173 1.70 -1.35 14.25
CA ALA A 173 2.34 -2.66 14.18
C ALA A 173 3.86 -2.56 14.24
N VAL A 174 4.44 -1.61 13.50
CA VAL A 174 5.89 -1.40 13.46
C VAL A 174 6.44 -0.97 14.81
N MET A 175 5.70 -0.14 15.56
CA MET A 175 6.07 0.28 16.89
C MET A 175 6.12 -0.90 17.87
N VAL A 176 5.10 -1.77 17.83
CA VAL A 176 5.02 -2.94 18.74
C VAL A 176 6.13 -3.95 18.46
N VAL A 177 6.33 -4.34 17.18
CA VAL A 177 7.30 -5.40 16.85
C VAL A 177 8.73 -4.88 16.70
N GLY A 178 8.92 -3.60 16.38
CA GLY A 178 10.22 -2.97 16.20
C GLY A 178 10.80 -2.37 17.46
N GLY A 179 9.97 -1.95 18.43
CA GLY A 179 10.41 -1.34 19.69
C GLY A 179 11.02 0.06 19.54
N ASN A 180 10.99 0.68 18.36
CA ASN A 180 11.48 2.05 18.09
C ASN A 180 12.91 2.32 18.59
N ILE A 181 13.81 1.33 18.44
CA ILE A 181 15.20 1.39 18.94
C ILE A 181 16.02 2.32 18.04
N ASP A 182 16.70 3.28 18.67
CA ASP A 182 17.54 4.24 17.95
C ASP A 182 18.66 3.57 17.15
N GLY A 183 18.93 4.09 15.96
CA GLY A 183 19.93 3.53 15.06
C GLY A 183 19.57 2.16 14.46
N PHE A 184 18.54 1.46 14.98
CA PHE A 184 18.26 0.06 14.62
C PHE A 184 16.87 -0.17 14.00
N THR A 185 15.78 0.14 14.72
CA THR A 185 14.40 -0.11 14.26
C THR A 185 13.54 1.15 14.18
N ARG A 186 14.09 2.32 14.52
CA ARG A 186 13.35 3.57 14.42
C ARG A 186 13.07 3.93 12.97
N VAL A 187 11.80 4.17 12.63
CA VAL A 187 11.30 4.60 11.32
C VAL A 187 10.59 5.94 11.45
N MET A 188 10.25 6.61 10.33
CA MET A 188 9.65 7.96 10.33
C MET A 188 8.44 8.06 11.26
N THR A 189 7.47 7.18 11.10
CA THR A 189 6.21 7.22 11.85
C THR A 189 6.39 7.01 13.35
N THR A 190 7.27 6.07 13.75
CA THR A 190 7.57 5.82 15.17
C THR A 190 8.45 6.90 15.77
N ALA A 191 9.33 7.51 14.98
CA ALA A 191 10.14 8.67 15.41
C ALA A 191 9.25 9.89 15.64
N ILE A 192 8.33 10.21 14.72
CA ILE A 192 7.37 11.32 14.88
C ILE A 192 6.61 11.17 16.20
N ALA A 193 6.06 9.98 16.48
CA ALA A 193 5.32 9.72 17.71
C ALA A 193 6.19 9.94 18.96
N LEU A 194 7.42 9.44 18.96
CA LEU A 194 8.35 9.57 20.08
C LEU A 194 8.80 11.01 20.29
N GLU A 195 9.28 11.68 19.25
CA GLU A 195 9.82 13.04 19.36
C GLU A 195 8.72 14.05 19.72
N THR A 196 7.50 13.84 19.25
CA THR A 196 6.32 14.62 19.69
C THR A 196 6.07 14.42 21.19
N SER A 197 6.19 13.21 21.72
CA SER A 197 5.99 12.92 23.15
C SER A 197 7.11 13.47 24.03
N LYS A 198 8.32 13.63 23.50
CA LYS A 198 9.46 14.27 24.17
C LYS A 198 9.42 15.81 24.09
N GLY A 199 8.63 16.37 23.20
CA GLY A 199 8.60 17.82 22.93
C GLY A 199 9.66 18.29 21.94
N ASP A 200 10.40 17.40 21.27
CA ASP A 200 11.30 17.73 20.15
C ASP A 200 10.49 17.90 18.85
N LEU A 201 9.80 19.02 18.78
CA LEU A 201 8.94 19.37 17.65
C LEU A 201 9.70 19.59 16.33
N PRO A 202 10.94 20.15 16.30
CA PRO A 202 11.68 20.34 15.06
C PRO A 202 11.91 19.05 14.28
N LEU A 203 12.43 18.01 14.94
CA LEU A 203 12.69 16.72 14.30
C LEU A 203 11.39 16.02 13.90
N ALA A 204 10.37 16.07 14.77
CA ALA A 204 9.06 15.51 14.47
C ALA A 204 8.42 16.17 13.22
N LEU A 205 8.49 17.50 13.11
CA LEU A 205 7.99 18.25 11.95
C LEU A 205 8.80 17.95 10.68
N ALA A 206 10.13 17.88 10.76
CA ALA A 206 10.99 17.56 9.62
C ALA A 206 10.63 16.18 9.05
N LEU A 207 10.53 15.15 9.89
CA LEU A 207 10.10 13.81 9.49
C LEU A 207 8.67 13.79 8.94
N GLY A 208 7.76 14.56 9.53
CA GLY A 208 6.38 14.71 9.07
C GLY A 208 6.30 15.31 7.67
N ILE A 209 7.08 16.36 7.38
CA ILE A 209 7.17 16.99 6.06
C ILE A 209 7.70 15.99 5.02
N VAL A 210 8.75 15.23 5.35
CA VAL A 210 9.29 14.19 4.46
C VAL A 210 8.24 13.12 4.18
N LEU A 211 7.55 12.63 5.22
CA LEU A 211 6.51 11.62 5.07
C LEU A 211 5.36 12.10 4.17
N LEU A 212 4.89 13.33 4.40
CA LEU A 212 3.87 13.96 3.55
C LEU A 212 4.36 14.14 2.11
N GLY A 213 5.62 14.53 1.93
CA GLY A 213 6.26 14.61 0.61
C GLY A 213 6.27 13.28 -0.12
N VAL A 214 6.65 12.19 0.56
CA VAL A 214 6.63 10.84 0.00
C VAL A 214 5.20 10.45 -0.39
N VAL A 215 4.22 10.66 0.48
CA VAL A 215 2.81 10.35 0.19
C VAL A 215 2.28 11.19 -0.98
N LEU A 216 2.66 12.46 -1.07
CA LEU A 216 2.28 13.32 -2.20
C LEU A 216 2.86 12.80 -3.52
N VAL A 217 4.16 12.46 -3.55
CA VAL A 217 4.82 11.91 -4.74
C VAL A 217 4.14 10.61 -5.19
N LEU A 218 3.77 9.73 -4.24
CA LEU A 218 3.04 8.50 -4.55
C LEU A 218 1.65 8.79 -5.16
N ASN A 219 0.91 9.76 -4.61
CA ASN A 219 -0.40 10.14 -5.16
C ASN A 219 -0.28 10.78 -6.56
N LEU A 220 0.74 11.59 -6.79
CA LEU A 220 1.03 12.14 -8.12
C LEU A 220 1.40 11.02 -9.11
N ALA A 221 2.16 10.01 -8.68
CA ALA A 221 2.46 8.84 -9.50
C ALA A 221 1.19 8.06 -9.87
N ILE A 222 0.26 7.85 -8.91
CA ILE A 222 -1.05 7.24 -9.19
C ILE A 222 -1.82 8.05 -10.22
N ALA A 223 -1.89 9.37 -10.05
CA ALA A 223 -2.60 10.25 -10.99
C ALA A 223 -1.99 10.20 -12.40
N ALA A 224 -0.65 10.19 -12.49
CA ALA A 224 0.07 10.06 -13.76
C ALA A 224 -0.21 8.73 -14.47
N VAL A 225 -0.20 7.61 -13.73
CA VAL A 225 -0.50 6.28 -14.27
C VAL A 225 -1.94 6.21 -14.80
N ARG A 226 -2.91 6.76 -14.05
CA ARG A 226 -4.31 6.81 -14.48
C ARG A 226 -4.49 7.67 -15.73
N GLY A 227 -3.94 8.86 -15.74
CA GLY A 227 -4.03 9.76 -16.91
C GLY A 227 -3.31 9.19 -18.14
N TRP A 228 -2.25 8.41 -17.97
CA TRP A 228 -1.61 7.71 -19.08
C TRP A 228 -2.48 6.58 -19.61
N ARG A 229 -3.11 5.77 -18.75
CA ARG A 229 -4.07 4.73 -19.14
C ARG A 229 -5.20 5.32 -19.99
N GLU A 230 -5.84 6.39 -19.54
CA GLU A 230 -6.94 7.07 -20.26
C GLU A 230 -6.52 7.52 -21.66
N ARG A 231 -5.28 7.98 -21.83
CA ARG A 231 -4.75 8.37 -23.14
C ARG A 231 -4.51 7.17 -24.06
N VAL A 232 -4.03 6.05 -23.51
CA VAL A 232 -3.77 4.82 -24.28
C VAL A 232 -5.09 4.17 -24.69
N ASP A 233 -6.07 4.10 -23.79
CA ASP A 233 -7.39 3.51 -24.04
C ASP A 233 -8.26 4.44 -24.90
N GLY A 234 -8.14 5.77 -24.78
CA GLY A 234 -8.85 6.78 -25.57
C GLY A 234 -8.27 7.01 -26.98
N GLY A 235 -7.03 6.63 -27.22
CA GLY A 235 -6.39 6.74 -28.54
C GLY A 235 -6.85 5.69 -29.58
N GLY A 236 -7.62 4.68 -29.17
CA GLY A 236 -8.19 3.64 -30.03
C GLY A 236 -9.62 3.88 -30.53
N GLY A 237 -10.25 4.97 -30.09
CA GLY A 237 -11.65 5.30 -30.43
C GLY A 237 -11.78 6.68 -31.04
N GLU A 238 -11.40 6.85 -32.30
CA GLU A 238 -11.77 8.04 -33.05
C GLU A 238 -13.29 8.12 -33.26
N GLY A 239 -13.87 9.25 -32.85
CA GLY A 239 -15.02 9.83 -33.46
C GLY A 239 -16.40 9.36 -33.00
N GLY A 240 -16.86 9.81 -31.83
CA GLY A 240 -18.28 9.68 -31.58
C GLY A 240 -18.82 9.99 -30.20
N GLY A 241 -18.31 10.99 -29.48
CA GLY A 241 -18.79 11.19 -28.11
C GLY A 241 -19.15 12.61 -27.64
N MET A 242 -18.78 13.65 -28.37
CA MET A 242 -19.02 15.02 -27.90
C MET A 242 -20.17 15.77 -28.61
N ALA A 243 -20.82 15.14 -29.59
CA ALA A 243 -21.93 15.73 -30.30
C ALA A 243 -23.34 15.17 -29.97
N ALA A 244 -23.40 14.18 -29.07
CA ALA A 244 -24.66 13.50 -28.75
C ALA A 244 -25.47 14.15 -27.61
N TRP A 245 -24.89 15.07 -26.83
CA TRP A 245 -25.56 15.71 -25.69
C TRP A 245 -26.31 17.00 -26.01
N TRP A 246 -26.19 17.50 -27.26
CA TRP A 246 -26.87 18.73 -27.71
C TRP A 246 -27.69 18.49 -28.97
N ARG A 247 -28.83 17.78 -28.89
CA ARG A 247 -29.94 17.88 -29.82
C ARG A 247 -31.08 18.64 -29.15
N PRO A 248 -31.40 19.88 -29.56
CA PRO A 248 -32.66 20.47 -29.16
C PRO A 248 -33.78 19.65 -29.83
N GLU A 249 -34.62 19.02 -29.01
CA GLU A 249 -35.84 18.39 -29.49
C GLU A 249 -36.73 19.46 -30.16
N ALA A 250 -36.88 19.37 -31.48
CA ALA A 250 -37.93 20.05 -32.17
C ALA A 250 -39.25 19.41 -31.73
N ARG A 251 -40.03 20.11 -30.93
CA ARG A 251 -41.44 19.77 -30.68
C ARG A 251 -42.28 20.24 -31.86
N PRO A 252 -43.33 19.46 -32.22
CA PRO A 252 -44.29 19.82 -33.29
C PRO A 252 -45.18 21.00 -32.87
#